data_5661779c89263b51218d342b44e6badd
#
_entry.id   5661779c89263b51218d342b44e6badd
#
_cell.length_a   1.000
_cell.length_b   1.000
_cell.length_c   1.000
_cell.angle_alpha   90.00
_cell.angle_beta   90.00
_cell.angle_gamma   90.00
#
_symmetry.space_group_name_H-M   'P 1'
#
loop_
_entity.id
_entity.type
_entity.pdbx_description
1 polymer ?
#
loop_
_entity_poly.entity_id
_entity_poly.type
_entity_poly.pdbx_seq_one_letter_code
_entity_poly.pdbx_strand_id
1 'polypeptide(L)'
;MKVLIVGVNGKVGSLVLKNCIERGIDVSGLGRGENKNNVTSYIQKDVLALTSADLEGYDVVVDAVGGWTSETIPNITNAMKHLASILDGTDTRLIVVGGAGSLYVNEERTITVDMGPDFPLDWKPLSNAHGLGLSYLRNSKNLNWTYISPACNFDSNGAFTGEYKLGGENLILNSKGESVISYADYAVALVDEIVNNKHNKERISVVSK
;
A
#
# COMPACT_ATOMS: atom_id res chain seq x y z
N MET A 1 0.17 19.93 -2.84
CA MET A 1 -0.32 18.57 -2.57
C MET A 1 0.15 18.18 -1.19
N LYS A 2 -0.79 17.81 -0.33
CA LYS A 2 -0.54 17.44 1.07
C LYS A 2 -0.86 15.96 1.26
N VAL A 3 0.09 15.19 1.78
CA VAL A 3 0.02 13.73 1.92
C VAL A 3 0.05 13.34 3.39
N LEU A 4 -0.81 12.42 3.81
CA LEU A 4 -0.73 11.75 5.11
C LEU A 4 -0.27 10.31 4.91
N ILE A 5 0.78 9.90 5.64
CA ILE A 5 1.24 8.51 5.65
C ILE A 5 0.81 7.85 6.95
N VAL A 6 -0.17 6.95 6.88
CA VAL A 6 -0.61 6.10 7.99
C VAL A 6 0.34 4.91 8.11
N GLY A 7 0.87 4.67 9.30
CA GLY A 7 1.92 3.66 9.50
C GLY A 7 3.33 4.14 9.13
N VAL A 8 3.57 5.45 9.21
CA VAL A 8 4.83 6.11 8.84
C VAL A 8 6.07 5.54 9.55
N ASN A 9 5.91 4.98 10.74
CA ASN A 9 7.00 4.35 11.49
C ASN A 9 7.38 2.94 11.00
N GLY A 10 6.59 2.37 10.07
CA GLY A 10 6.87 1.07 9.45
C GLY A 10 7.96 1.16 8.37
N LYS A 11 8.48 -0.01 7.95
CA LYS A 11 9.56 -0.07 6.95
C LYS A 11 9.18 0.60 5.62
N VAL A 12 8.01 0.30 5.07
CA VAL A 12 7.54 0.91 3.81
C VAL A 12 7.15 2.37 4.04
N GLY A 13 6.38 2.66 5.10
CA GLY A 13 5.93 4.01 5.42
C GLY A 13 7.08 5.01 5.58
N SER A 14 8.18 4.60 6.22
CA SER A 14 9.38 5.44 6.37
C SER A 14 10.11 5.71 5.05
N LEU A 15 10.12 4.74 4.13
CA LEU A 15 10.71 4.92 2.80
C LEU A 15 9.85 5.82 1.91
N VAL A 16 8.51 5.68 2.00
CA VAL A 16 7.57 6.60 1.32
C VAL A 16 7.74 8.01 1.84
N LEU A 17 7.84 8.19 3.18
CA LEU A 17 8.12 9.49 3.79
C LEU A 17 9.39 10.12 3.24
N LYS A 18 10.50 9.35 3.23
CA LYS A 18 11.79 9.81 2.72
C LYS A 18 11.66 10.30 1.27
N ASN A 19 11.06 9.50 0.40
CA ASN A 19 10.85 9.86 -1.01
C ASN A 19 9.96 11.11 -1.16
N CYS A 20 8.91 11.27 -0.35
CA CYS A 20 8.08 12.48 -0.36
C CYS A 20 8.89 13.72 0.01
N ILE A 21 9.70 13.65 1.07
CA ILE A 21 10.55 14.77 1.52
C ILE A 21 11.58 15.15 0.44
N GLU A 22 12.26 14.16 -0.14
CA GLU A 22 13.26 14.38 -1.20
C GLU A 22 12.66 15.05 -2.45
N ARG A 23 11.36 14.87 -2.69
CA ARG A 23 10.63 15.49 -3.81
C ARG A 23 9.92 16.81 -3.42
N GLY A 24 10.11 17.31 -2.21
CA GLY A 24 9.48 18.54 -1.74
C GLY A 24 7.96 18.46 -1.57
N ILE A 25 7.41 17.25 -1.34
CA ILE A 25 6.00 17.03 -1.09
C ILE A 25 5.70 17.37 0.37
N ASP A 26 4.62 18.14 0.62
CA ASP A 26 4.13 18.41 1.97
C ASP A 26 3.56 17.12 2.57
N VAL A 27 4.26 16.56 3.57
CA VAL A 27 3.94 15.25 4.11
C VAL A 27 3.80 15.25 5.62
N SER A 28 2.74 14.63 6.10
CA SER A 28 2.48 14.35 7.51
C SER A 28 2.58 12.85 7.77
N GLY A 29 2.92 12.47 8.98
CA GLY A 29 2.95 11.08 9.41
C GLY A 29 1.92 10.76 10.48
N LEU A 30 1.38 9.55 10.46
CA LEU A 30 0.53 9.02 11.51
C LEU A 30 1.03 7.67 12.00
N GLY A 31 1.03 7.50 13.32
CA GLY A 31 1.39 6.24 13.98
C GLY A 31 0.91 6.19 15.42
N ARG A 32 0.83 4.97 15.98
CA ARG A 32 0.38 4.75 17.37
C ARG A 32 1.42 5.14 18.41
N GLY A 33 2.68 4.96 18.08
CA GLY A 33 3.81 5.25 18.96
C GLY A 33 4.43 6.61 18.70
N GLU A 34 5.59 6.84 19.29
CA GLU A 34 6.38 8.03 19.12
C GLU A 34 6.81 8.26 17.67
N ASN A 35 7.07 9.51 17.32
CA ASN A 35 7.59 9.92 16.01
C ASN A 35 9.04 9.45 15.81
N LYS A 36 9.23 8.29 15.22
CA LYS A 36 10.58 7.70 15.01
C LYS A 36 11.33 8.29 13.83
N ASN A 37 10.63 8.95 12.92
CA ASN A 37 11.22 9.46 11.67
C ASN A 37 11.38 10.98 11.67
N ASN A 38 11.18 11.64 12.80
CA ASN A 38 11.27 13.10 12.96
C ASN A 38 10.41 13.86 11.93
N VAL A 39 9.22 13.33 11.64
CA VAL A 39 8.26 13.97 10.75
C VAL A 39 7.83 15.30 11.37
N THR A 40 7.92 16.38 10.63
CA THR A 40 7.57 17.73 11.14
C THR A 40 6.12 17.83 11.58
N SER A 41 5.22 17.25 10.82
CA SER A 41 3.78 17.13 11.15
C SER A 41 3.45 15.67 11.46
N TYR A 42 3.28 15.34 12.74
CA TYR A 42 3.03 13.97 13.20
C TYR A 42 1.78 13.88 14.05
N ILE A 43 0.92 12.92 13.73
CA ILE A 43 -0.30 12.61 14.47
C ILE A 43 -0.08 11.30 15.23
N GLN A 44 -0.02 11.36 16.55
CA GLN A 44 0.05 10.16 17.38
C GLN A 44 -1.37 9.66 17.68
N LYS A 45 -1.85 8.73 16.87
CA LYS A 45 -3.23 8.21 16.97
C LYS A 45 -3.30 6.79 16.39
N ASP A 46 -4.23 5.99 16.87
CA ASP A 46 -4.59 4.74 16.19
C ASP A 46 -5.38 5.06 14.92
N VAL A 47 -5.11 4.35 13.83
CA VAL A 47 -5.81 4.55 12.55
C VAL A 47 -7.32 4.39 12.69
N LEU A 48 -7.78 3.45 13.53
CA LEU A 48 -9.20 3.20 13.76
C LEU A 48 -9.89 4.28 14.60
N ALA A 49 -9.12 5.18 15.22
CA ALA A 49 -9.63 6.34 15.94
C ALA A 49 -9.66 7.62 15.08
N LEU A 50 -9.22 7.56 13.82
CA LEU A 50 -9.32 8.70 12.90
C LEU A 50 -10.77 9.00 12.57
N THR A 51 -11.04 10.28 12.35
CA THR A 51 -12.33 10.78 11.85
C THR A 51 -12.12 11.48 10.50
N SER A 52 -13.19 11.76 9.78
CA SER A 52 -13.11 12.54 8.54
C SER A 52 -12.48 13.91 8.78
N ALA A 53 -12.74 14.54 9.94
CA ALA A 53 -12.15 15.83 10.31
C ALA A 53 -10.62 15.78 10.46
N ASP A 54 -10.05 14.65 10.91
CA ASP A 54 -8.61 14.46 11.00
C ASP A 54 -7.94 14.42 9.61
N LEU A 55 -8.72 14.14 8.56
CA LEU A 55 -8.25 13.98 7.18
C LEU A 55 -8.55 15.19 6.29
N GLU A 56 -9.21 16.22 6.83
CA GLU A 56 -9.49 17.43 6.08
C GLU A 56 -8.19 18.13 5.60
N GLY A 57 -8.20 18.54 4.34
CA GLY A 57 -7.08 19.26 3.71
C GLY A 57 -5.93 18.36 3.24
N TYR A 58 -6.04 17.03 3.35
CA TYR A 58 -5.13 16.11 2.69
C TYR A 58 -5.64 15.75 1.29
N ASP A 59 -4.75 15.83 0.30
CA ASP A 59 -5.02 15.41 -1.08
C ASP A 59 -4.92 13.88 -1.24
N VAL A 60 -3.98 13.27 -0.47
CA VAL A 60 -3.70 11.83 -0.51
C VAL A 60 -3.48 11.29 0.91
N VAL A 61 -4.08 10.16 1.19
CA VAL A 61 -3.80 9.33 2.37
C VAL A 61 -3.17 8.02 1.90
N VAL A 62 -1.98 7.70 2.43
CA VAL A 62 -1.29 6.43 2.17
C VAL A 62 -1.54 5.50 3.33
N ASP A 63 -2.15 4.35 3.07
CA ASP A 63 -2.27 3.26 4.04
C ASP A 63 -1.07 2.32 3.92
N ALA A 64 -0.12 2.46 4.85
CA ALA A 64 1.04 1.59 5.01
C ALA A 64 0.97 0.77 6.31
N VAL A 65 -0.25 0.46 6.76
CA VAL A 65 -0.47 -0.41 7.93
C VAL A 65 -0.14 -1.84 7.57
N GLY A 66 0.75 -2.46 8.33
CA GLY A 66 1.13 -3.85 8.19
C GLY A 66 0.83 -4.68 9.44
N GLY A 67 0.89 -6.00 9.29
CA GLY A 67 0.74 -6.97 10.39
C GLY A 67 1.40 -8.29 10.01
N TRP A 68 2.04 -8.96 10.97
CA TRP A 68 2.79 -10.19 10.74
C TRP A 68 2.45 -11.30 11.73
N THR A 69 1.69 -11.00 12.77
CA THR A 69 1.25 -11.98 13.77
C THR A 69 -0.27 -12.13 13.69
N SER A 70 -0.81 -13.21 14.26
CA SER A 70 -2.27 -13.44 14.32
C SER A 70 -3.04 -12.25 14.92
N GLU A 71 -2.43 -11.53 15.86
CA GLU A 71 -3.02 -10.36 16.52
C GLU A 71 -2.97 -9.11 15.63
N THR A 72 -1.95 -8.99 14.77
CA THR A 72 -1.70 -7.76 13.98
C THR A 72 -2.18 -7.84 12.53
N ILE A 73 -2.28 -9.02 11.93
CA ILE A 73 -2.78 -9.22 10.56
C ILE A 73 -4.18 -8.60 10.35
N PRO A 74 -5.15 -8.71 11.29
CA PRO A 74 -6.46 -8.10 11.11
C PRO A 74 -6.41 -6.56 10.97
N ASN A 75 -5.36 -5.91 11.48
CA ASN A 75 -5.22 -4.46 11.35
C ASN A 75 -5.13 -4.00 9.89
N ILE A 76 -4.59 -4.83 8.99
CA ILE A 76 -4.49 -4.54 7.56
C ILE A 76 -5.88 -4.30 6.97
N THR A 77 -6.79 -5.26 7.13
CA THR A 77 -8.17 -5.14 6.62
C THR A 77 -8.94 -4.03 7.34
N ASN A 78 -8.79 -3.94 8.66
CA ASN A 78 -9.53 -2.99 9.48
C ASN A 78 -9.13 -1.55 9.17
N ALA A 79 -7.84 -1.25 9.03
CA ALA A 79 -7.34 0.07 8.65
C ALA A 79 -7.87 0.46 7.27
N MET A 80 -7.74 -0.43 6.28
CA MET A 80 -8.18 -0.19 4.90
C MET A 80 -9.69 0.11 4.84
N LYS A 81 -10.52 -0.70 5.53
CA LYS A 81 -11.97 -0.48 5.60
C LYS A 81 -12.32 0.83 6.29
N HIS A 82 -11.66 1.12 7.41
CA HIS A 82 -11.90 2.34 8.17
C HIS A 82 -11.57 3.58 7.35
N LEU A 83 -10.34 3.64 6.79
CA LEU A 83 -9.91 4.75 5.94
C LEU A 83 -10.85 4.92 4.73
N ALA A 84 -11.19 3.82 4.07
CA ALA A 84 -12.14 3.85 2.96
C ALA A 84 -13.51 4.42 3.37
N SER A 85 -13.99 4.08 4.56
CA SER A 85 -15.30 4.55 5.04
C SER A 85 -15.32 6.05 5.38
N ILE A 86 -14.25 6.58 5.96
CA ILE A 86 -14.17 8.00 6.35
C ILE A 86 -13.74 8.92 5.20
N LEU A 87 -13.24 8.35 4.10
CA LEU A 87 -12.88 9.05 2.86
C LEU A 87 -13.97 8.93 1.77
N ASP A 88 -15.00 8.10 1.97
CA ASP A 88 -16.05 7.90 0.96
C ASP A 88 -16.79 9.23 0.69
N GLY A 89 -16.92 9.57 -0.58
CA GLY A 89 -17.54 10.83 -1.01
C GLY A 89 -16.66 12.08 -0.88
N THR A 90 -15.39 11.93 -0.53
CA THR A 90 -14.40 13.04 -0.54
C THR A 90 -13.54 13.01 -1.80
N ASP A 91 -12.84 14.12 -2.07
CA ASP A 91 -11.86 14.20 -3.16
C ASP A 91 -10.50 13.59 -2.77
N THR A 92 -10.27 13.31 -1.50
CA THR A 92 -9.02 12.73 -0.99
C THR A 92 -8.84 11.32 -1.53
N ARG A 93 -7.67 11.04 -2.09
CA ARG A 93 -7.33 9.72 -2.64
C ARG A 93 -6.67 8.82 -1.60
N LEU A 94 -7.15 7.59 -1.49
CA LEU A 94 -6.54 6.54 -0.67
C LEU A 94 -5.58 5.70 -1.52
N ILE A 95 -4.29 5.67 -1.18
CA ILE A 95 -3.30 4.78 -1.80
C ILE A 95 -2.92 3.72 -0.78
N VAL A 96 -3.05 2.44 -1.15
CA VAL A 96 -2.85 1.32 -0.24
C VAL A 96 -1.61 0.53 -0.60
N VAL A 97 -0.75 0.30 0.38
CA VAL A 97 0.31 -0.70 0.30
C VAL A 97 -0.33 -2.08 0.35
N GLY A 98 -0.39 -2.72 -0.78
CA GLY A 98 -1.11 -3.97 -0.98
C GLY A 98 -0.30 -5.23 -0.72
N GLY A 99 -0.86 -6.36 -1.12
CA GLY A 99 -0.23 -7.68 -1.11
C GLY A 99 -0.23 -8.32 -2.49
N ALA A 100 0.66 -9.29 -2.71
CA ALA A 100 0.82 -10.02 -3.97
C ALA A 100 -0.13 -11.23 -4.10
N GLY A 101 -0.59 -11.79 -2.99
CA GLY A 101 -1.29 -13.09 -2.98
C GLY A 101 -2.52 -13.17 -3.88
N SER A 102 -3.24 -12.06 -4.05
CA SER A 102 -4.42 -11.98 -4.89
C SER A 102 -4.15 -11.58 -6.36
N LEU A 103 -2.87 -11.45 -6.79
CA LEU A 103 -2.54 -11.25 -8.20
C LEU A 103 -2.88 -12.50 -9.01
N TYR A 104 -3.44 -12.32 -10.21
CA TYR A 104 -3.78 -13.43 -11.08
C TYR A 104 -2.54 -13.98 -11.80
N VAL A 105 -2.48 -15.30 -11.95
CA VAL A 105 -1.37 -16.00 -12.62
C VAL A 105 -1.77 -16.55 -14.00
N ASN A 106 -3.04 -16.38 -14.39
CA ASN A 106 -3.57 -16.80 -15.70
C ASN A 106 -4.33 -15.65 -16.38
N GLU A 107 -4.49 -15.75 -17.70
CA GLU A 107 -5.16 -14.72 -18.52
C GLU A 107 -6.64 -14.57 -18.19
N GLU A 108 -7.31 -15.69 -17.89
CA GLU A 108 -8.73 -15.74 -17.54
C GLU A 108 -9.03 -15.11 -16.17
N ARG A 109 -7.99 -14.78 -15.39
CA ARG A 109 -8.11 -14.18 -14.05
C ARG A 109 -8.96 -15.01 -13.09
N THR A 110 -8.75 -16.32 -13.09
CA THR A 110 -9.46 -17.28 -12.23
C THR A 110 -8.57 -17.88 -11.14
N ILE A 111 -7.24 -17.83 -11.32
CA ILE A 111 -6.26 -18.40 -10.40
C ILE A 111 -5.38 -17.29 -9.87
N THR A 112 -5.24 -17.22 -8.55
CA THR A 112 -4.38 -16.22 -7.86
C THR A 112 -3.11 -16.88 -7.34
N VAL A 113 -2.11 -16.06 -7.04
CA VAL A 113 -0.82 -16.50 -6.46
C VAL A 113 -1.04 -17.38 -5.23
N ASP A 114 -1.93 -16.97 -4.33
CA ASP A 114 -2.19 -17.68 -3.08
C ASP A 114 -2.99 -18.99 -3.25
N MET A 115 -3.54 -19.26 -4.44
CA MET A 115 -4.13 -20.56 -4.79
C MET A 115 -3.09 -21.59 -5.25
N GLY A 116 -1.85 -21.14 -5.52
CA GLY A 116 -0.78 -22.02 -5.96
C GLY A 116 -0.41 -23.07 -4.92
N PRO A 117 0.01 -24.28 -5.36
CA PRO A 117 0.35 -25.40 -4.47
C PRO A 117 1.56 -25.09 -3.56
N ASP A 118 2.46 -24.25 -4.02
CA ASP A 118 3.68 -23.87 -3.31
C ASP A 118 3.50 -22.62 -2.41
N PHE A 119 2.28 -22.08 -2.32
CA PHE A 119 2.05 -20.90 -1.48
C PHE A 119 2.13 -21.28 0.01
N PRO A 120 3.00 -20.61 0.80
CA PRO A 120 3.19 -20.97 2.20
C PRO A 120 1.90 -20.84 3.02
N LEU A 121 1.52 -21.90 3.73
CA LEU A 121 0.29 -21.91 4.53
C LEU A 121 0.27 -20.82 5.61
N ASP A 122 1.42 -20.53 6.20
CA ASP A 122 1.56 -19.48 7.22
C ASP A 122 1.30 -18.07 6.67
N TRP A 123 1.36 -17.89 5.35
CA TRP A 123 1.08 -16.61 4.70
C TRP A 123 -0.37 -16.46 4.24
N LYS A 124 -1.17 -17.53 4.30
CA LYS A 124 -2.60 -17.48 3.95
C LYS A 124 -3.38 -16.44 4.73
N PRO A 125 -3.22 -16.31 6.08
CA PRO A 125 -3.93 -15.28 6.83
C PRO A 125 -3.59 -13.86 6.35
N LEU A 126 -2.32 -13.61 6.04
CA LEU A 126 -1.85 -12.32 5.52
C LEU A 126 -2.44 -12.04 4.14
N SER A 127 -2.37 -13.02 3.22
CA SER A 127 -2.97 -12.88 1.89
C SER A 127 -4.47 -12.62 1.96
N ASN A 128 -5.19 -13.36 2.80
CA ASN A 128 -6.61 -13.17 3.01
C ASN A 128 -6.96 -11.77 3.52
N ALA A 129 -6.17 -11.25 4.48
CA ALA A 129 -6.40 -9.92 5.03
C ALA A 129 -6.28 -8.84 3.95
N HIS A 130 -5.26 -8.91 3.10
CA HIS A 130 -5.09 -8.03 1.96
C HIS A 130 -6.20 -8.19 0.91
N GLY A 131 -6.57 -9.43 0.58
CA GLY A 131 -7.64 -9.74 -0.37
C GLY A 131 -9.01 -9.22 0.07
N LEU A 132 -9.36 -9.36 1.35
CA LEU A 132 -10.59 -8.80 1.92
C LEU A 132 -10.61 -7.28 1.85
N GLY A 133 -9.49 -6.62 2.14
CA GLY A 133 -9.38 -5.17 2.02
C GLY A 133 -9.56 -4.70 0.57
N LEU A 134 -8.88 -5.34 -0.38
CA LEU A 134 -9.02 -5.02 -1.80
C LEU A 134 -10.45 -5.24 -2.30
N SER A 135 -11.11 -6.32 -1.87
CA SER A 135 -12.52 -6.56 -2.19
C SER A 135 -13.43 -5.45 -1.68
N TYR A 136 -13.15 -4.92 -0.48
CA TYR A 136 -13.89 -3.79 0.06
C TYR A 136 -13.71 -2.53 -0.80
N LEU A 137 -12.48 -2.19 -1.19
CA LEU A 137 -12.18 -1.04 -2.06
C LEU A 137 -12.91 -1.15 -3.40
N ARG A 138 -12.90 -2.33 -4.02
CA ARG A 138 -13.60 -2.58 -5.30
C ARG A 138 -15.11 -2.38 -5.23
N ASN A 139 -15.71 -2.59 -4.07
CA ASN A 139 -17.14 -2.38 -3.83
C ASN A 139 -17.48 -0.93 -3.42
N SER A 140 -16.49 -0.09 -3.16
CA SER A 140 -16.67 1.33 -2.83
C SER A 140 -17.02 2.12 -4.09
N LYS A 141 -18.09 2.92 -4.04
CA LYS A 141 -18.58 3.65 -5.22
C LYS A 141 -17.99 5.06 -5.35
N ASN A 142 -17.90 5.78 -4.24
CA ASN A 142 -17.54 7.20 -4.22
C ASN A 142 -16.12 7.45 -3.70
N LEU A 143 -15.34 6.40 -3.47
CA LEU A 143 -13.96 6.49 -3.00
C LEU A 143 -12.99 6.57 -4.19
N ASN A 144 -12.04 7.49 -4.11
CA ASN A 144 -10.87 7.53 -4.99
C ASN A 144 -9.77 6.66 -4.35
N TRP A 145 -9.34 5.59 -5.02
CA TRP A 145 -8.36 4.68 -4.45
C TRP A 145 -7.42 4.08 -5.49
N THR A 146 -6.21 3.76 -5.04
CA THR A 146 -5.23 2.96 -5.79
C THR A 146 -4.68 1.89 -4.84
N TYR A 147 -4.70 0.63 -5.26
CA TYR A 147 -4.12 -0.47 -4.52
C TYR A 147 -2.85 -0.95 -5.22
N ILE A 148 -1.69 -0.88 -4.55
CA ILE A 148 -0.40 -1.19 -5.16
C ILE A 148 0.09 -2.54 -4.61
N SER A 149 -0.06 -3.61 -5.41
CA SER A 149 0.48 -4.93 -5.10
C SER A 149 1.99 -4.96 -5.32
N PRO A 150 2.80 -5.32 -4.32
CA PRO A 150 4.21 -5.60 -4.56
C PRO A 150 4.40 -6.88 -5.36
N ALA A 151 5.63 -7.18 -5.74
CA ALA A 151 6.04 -8.49 -6.22
C ALA A 151 5.90 -9.57 -5.12
N CYS A 152 5.87 -10.86 -5.50
CA CYS A 152 5.79 -11.98 -4.55
C CYS A 152 6.96 -11.97 -3.54
N ASN A 153 8.16 -11.73 -4.02
CA ASN A 153 9.31 -11.46 -3.16
C ASN A 153 9.42 -9.95 -2.92
N PHE A 154 8.78 -9.48 -1.86
CA PHE A 154 8.87 -8.11 -1.41
C PHE A 154 10.06 -7.99 -0.44
N ASP A 155 11.20 -7.58 -0.96
CA ASP A 155 12.49 -7.66 -0.24
C ASP A 155 12.78 -6.39 0.56
N SER A 156 12.75 -6.54 1.89
CA SER A 156 13.05 -5.42 2.80
C SER A 156 14.54 -5.03 2.83
N ASN A 157 15.43 -5.89 2.32
CA ASN A 157 16.88 -5.69 2.26
C ASN A 157 17.38 -5.53 0.82
N GLY A 158 16.47 -5.56 -0.16
CA GLY A 158 16.80 -5.42 -1.57
C GLY A 158 17.45 -4.06 -1.86
N ALA A 159 18.38 -4.07 -2.82
CA ALA A 159 19.08 -2.85 -3.23
C ALA A 159 18.10 -1.81 -3.81
N PHE A 160 18.41 -0.55 -3.58
CA PHE A 160 17.78 0.56 -4.26
C PHE A 160 18.36 0.70 -5.67
N THR A 161 17.49 0.69 -6.67
CA THR A 161 17.86 0.90 -8.08
C THR A 161 17.23 2.14 -8.67
N GLY A 162 16.11 2.58 -8.11
CA GLY A 162 15.27 3.66 -8.64
C GLY A 162 14.45 3.25 -9.87
N GLU A 163 14.49 1.96 -10.25
CA GLU A 163 13.82 1.46 -11.44
C GLU A 163 12.80 0.36 -11.10
N TYR A 164 11.65 0.41 -11.76
CA TYR A 164 10.59 -0.57 -11.60
C TYR A 164 9.77 -0.72 -12.89
N LYS A 165 8.95 -1.76 -12.94
CA LYS A 165 7.97 -2.02 -14.00
C LYS A 165 6.59 -2.13 -13.37
N LEU A 166 5.61 -1.50 -14.01
CA LEU A 166 4.20 -1.57 -13.61
C LEU A 166 3.45 -2.64 -14.39
N GLY A 167 2.56 -3.31 -13.71
CA GLY A 167 1.49 -4.13 -14.26
C GLY A 167 0.15 -3.77 -13.65
N GLY A 168 -0.86 -4.57 -13.94
CA GLY A 168 -2.23 -4.39 -13.42
C GLY A 168 -2.62 -5.54 -12.48
N GLU A 169 -3.70 -6.21 -12.85
CA GLU A 169 -4.31 -7.30 -12.07
C GLU A 169 -3.50 -8.60 -12.04
N ASN A 170 -2.63 -8.80 -13.02
CA ASN A 170 -1.85 -10.03 -13.16
C ASN A 170 -0.47 -9.90 -12.52
N LEU A 171 0.03 -11.04 -12.05
CA LEU A 171 1.42 -11.18 -11.66
C LEU A 171 2.32 -10.85 -12.86
N ILE A 172 3.30 -10.01 -12.65
CA ILE A 172 4.32 -9.69 -13.65
C ILE A 172 5.70 -10.12 -13.16
N LEU A 173 6.58 -10.38 -14.10
CA LEU A 173 7.96 -10.78 -13.85
C LEU A 173 8.91 -9.71 -14.41
N ASN A 174 10.08 -9.62 -13.79
CA ASN A 174 11.16 -8.76 -14.27
C ASN A 174 11.87 -9.39 -15.51
N SER A 175 12.93 -8.74 -15.98
CA SER A 175 13.71 -9.23 -17.13
C SER A 175 14.42 -10.58 -16.90
N LYS A 176 14.54 -11.03 -15.65
CA LYS A 176 15.13 -12.31 -15.26
C LYS A 176 14.08 -13.41 -15.04
N GLY A 177 12.78 -13.11 -15.23
CA GLY A 177 11.71 -14.05 -14.96
C GLY A 177 11.35 -14.18 -13.48
N GLU A 178 11.67 -13.18 -12.64
CA GLU A 178 11.44 -13.19 -11.20
C GLU A 178 10.36 -12.18 -10.80
N SER A 179 9.56 -12.52 -9.80
CA SER A 179 8.66 -11.58 -9.14
C SER A 179 9.31 -11.07 -7.85
N VAL A 180 10.12 -10.03 -7.97
CA VAL A 180 10.88 -9.42 -6.86
C VAL A 180 10.87 -7.90 -6.96
N ILE A 181 10.79 -7.22 -5.82
CA ILE A 181 11.00 -5.77 -5.71
C ILE A 181 11.54 -5.42 -4.33
N SER A 182 12.49 -4.48 -4.26
CA SER A 182 12.92 -3.92 -2.99
C SER A 182 11.85 -3.00 -2.38
N TYR A 183 11.82 -2.88 -1.05
CA TYR A 183 10.97 -1.88 -0.40
C TYR A 183 11.30 -0.47 -0.86
N ALA A 184 12.57 -0.19 -1.17
CA ALA A 184 13.03 1.11 -1.62
C ALA A 184 12.46 1.46 -3.00
N ASP A 185 12.56 0.55 -3.98
CA ASP A 185 12.02 0.78 -5.33
C ASP A 185 10.48 0.79 -5.35
N TYR A 186 9.86 -0.04 -4.51
CA TYR A 186 8.40 0.02 -4.30
C TYR A 186 7.95 1.38 -3.79
N ALA A 187 8.69 1.97 -2.83
CA ALA A 187 8.37 3.30 -2.32
C ALA A 187 8.50 4.38 -3.40
N VAL A 188 9.46 4.26 -4.33
CA VAL A 188 9.56 5.14 -5.51
C VAL A 188 8.30 5.02 -6.37
N ALA A 189 7.90 3.80 -6.72
CA ALA A 189 6.70 3.55 -7.53
C ALA A 189 5.43 4.12 -6.87
N LEU A 190 5.30 3.97 -5.56
CA LEU A 190 4.17 4.51 -4.80
C LEU A 190 4.16 6.04 -4.84
N VAL A 191 5.30 6.70 -4.63
CA VAL A 191 5.38 8.17 -4.67
C VAL A 191 5.20 8.70 -6.10
N ASP A 192 5.67 7.98 -7.11
CA ASP A 192 5.36 8.29 -8.51
C ASP A 192 3.85 8.26 -8.78
N GLU A 193 3.12 7.30 -8.20
CA GLU A 193 1.65 7.23 -8.30
C GLU A 193 0.97 8.37 -7.52
N ILE A 194 1.50 8.77 -6.36
CA ILE A 194 1.03 9.96 -5.63
C ILE A 194 1.06 11.18 -6.55
N VAL A 195 2.20 11.42 -7.22
CA VAL A 195 2.43 12.61 -8.06
C VAL A 195 1.66 12.55 -9.38
N ASN A 196 1.70 11.39 -10.05
CA ASN A 196 1.18 11.24 -11.42
C ASN A 196 -0.34 11.02 -11.46
N ASN A 197 -0.94 10.45 -10.42
CA ASN A 197 -2.38 10.16 -10.31
C ASN A 197 -2.96 9.47 -11.57
N LYS A 198 -2.34 8.38 -11.98
CA LYS A 198 -2.71 7.69 -13.24
C LYS A 198 -3.73 6.56 -13.05
N HIS A 199 -3.79 5.98 -11.86
CA HIS A 199 -4.56 4.76 -11.60
C HIS A 199 -5.58 5.00 -10.49
N ASN A 200 -6.78 5.48 -10.85
CA ASN A 200 -7.88 5.69 -9.90
C ASN A 200 -8.90 4.56 -9.99
N LYS A 201 -9.31 4.04 -8.84
CA LYS A 201 -10.18 2.86 -8.69
C LYS A 201 -9.58 1.60 -9.32
N GLU A 202 -8.27 1.47 -9.21
CA GLU A 202 -7.52 0.40 -9.84
C GLU A 202 -6.54 -0.27 -8.87
N ARG A 203 -6.26 -1.54 -9.14
CA ARG A 203 -5.08 -2.22 -8.64
C ARG A 203 -3.98 -2.18 -9.69
N ILE A 204 -2.78 -1.83 -9.26
CA ILE A 204 -1.54 -2.00 -10.04
C ILE A 204 -0.61 -2.96 -9.33
N SER A 205 0.26 -3.61 -10.08
CA SER A 205 1.36 -4.43 -9.55
C SER A 205 2.71 -3.81 -9.90
N VAL A 206 3.70 -4.03 -9.03
CA VAL A 206 5.04 -3.45 -9.19
C VAL A 206 6.09 -4.53 -9.04
N VAL A 207 7.05 -4.57 -9.98
CA VAL A 207 8.20 -5.48 -9.96
C VAL A 207 9.47 -4.69 -10.33
N SER A 208 10.65 -5.16 -9.90
CA SER A 208 11.93 -4.62 -10.37
C SER A 208 12.02 -4.70 -11.90
N LYS A 209 12.86 -3.89 -12.51
CA LYS A 209 13.01 -3.84 -13.97
C LYS A 209 13.84 -4.99 -14.52
#